data_89770d9ca41e88db893050510d9cc25a
#
_entry.id   89770d9ca41e88db893050510d9cc25a
#
_cell.length_a   1.000
_cell.length_b   1.000
_cell.length_c   1.000
_cell.angle_alpha   90.00
_cell.angle_beta   90.00
_cell.angle_gamma   90.00
#
_symmetry.space_group_name_H-M   'P 1'
#
loop_
_entity.id
_entity.type
_entity.pdbx_description
1 polymer ?
#
loop_
_entity_poly.entity_id
_entity_poly.type
_entity_poly.pdbx_seq_one_letter_code
_entity_poly.pdbx_strand_id
1 'polypeptide(L)'
;METINSRRTIRRYSQEDVSDDLLRELLSVAERTPTMGNLQLYSVVITRSPEMKKKIAPAHFNQPMVTEAPVVLTFCADYHRTTSWATQRKGTPGYDNFLSFLNAATDALLYCQTFCNLAEERGLGTCFLGTTIYSPKALIDTLKLPRLVMPVATITLGWAAETPEQTDRLPLKSIIHYETYNDYTPERIDEFYMQKENLKENKDFVELNKKETLAQVYTDIRYTKKDNEAMSVGLLEA
;
A
#
# COMPACT_ATOMS: atom_id res chain seq x y z
N MET A 1 17.97 -6.31 -10.06
CA MET A 1 16.85 -6.40 -11.04
C MET A 1 16.09 -7.73 -10.93
N GLU A 2 16.76 -8.84 -10.69
CA GLU A 2 16.13 -10.16 -10.60
C GLU A 2 15.03 -10.23 -9.53
N THR A 3 15.27 -9.72 -8.34
CA THR A 3 14.30 -9.68 -7.23
C THR A 3 13.01 -8.95 -7.61
N ILE A 4 13.12 -7.78 -8.26
CA ILE A 4 11.94 -7.02 -8.69
C ILE A 4 11.20 -7.76 -9.81
N ASN A 5 11.92 -8.38 -10.77
CA ASN A 5 11.30 -9.13 -11.86
C ASN A 5 10.59 -10.41 -11.36
N SER A 6 11.11 -11.03 -10.31
CA SER A 6 10.53 -12.25 -9.72
C SER A 6 9.52 -11.98 -8.61
N ARG A 7 9.27 -10.70 -8.28
CA ARG A 7 8.42 -10.28 -7.18
C ARG A 7 7.02 -10.92 -7.24
N ARG A 8 6.58 -11.41 -6.08
CA ARG A 8 5.23 -11.94 -5.85
C ARG A 8 4.65 -11.37 -4.56
N THR A 9 3.32 -11.28 -4.49
CA THR A 9 2.66 -10.93 -3.23
C THR A 9 2.55 -12.17 -2.36
N ILE A 10 3.20 -12.16 -1.20
CA ILE A 10 3.21 -13.28 -0.25
C ILE A 10 2.19 -13.02 0.85
N ARG A 11 1.26 -13.96 1.03
CA ARG A 11 0.18 -13.89 2.02
C ARG A 11 0.25 -14.96 3.08
N ARG A 12 1.10 -15.99 2.89
CA ARG A 12 1.37 -17.05 3.87
C ARG A 12 2.82 -17.02 4.28
N TYR A 13 3.04 -17.09 5.57
CA TYR A 13 4.35 -16.94 6.18
C TYR A 13 4.71 -18.20 6.97
N SER A 14 6.01 -18.50 7.05
CA SER A 14 6.53 -19.53 7.93
C SER A 14 6.41 -19.10 9.40
N GLN A 15 6.69 -20.04 10.32
CA GLN A 15 6.73 -19.75 11.74
C GLN A 15 8.04 -19.06 12.19
N GLU A 16 8.97 -18.87 11.26
CA GLU A 16 10.23 -18.20 11.53
C GLU A 16 9.98 -16.70 11.76
N ASP A 17 10.53 -16.18 12.87
CA ASP A 17 10.37 -14.78 13.20
C ASP A 17 11.35 -13.90 12.37
N VAL A 18 10.96 -12.65 12.19
CA VAL A 18 11.81 -11.61 11.61
C VAL A 18 12.48 -10.85 12.76
N SER A 19 13.78 -10.99 12.93
CA SER A 19 14.48 -10.36 14.06
C SER A 19 14.35 -8.84 14.03
N ASP A 20 14.37 -8.22 15.20
CA ASP A 20 14.35 -6.77 15.33
C ASP A 20 15.59 -6.12 14.69
N ASP A 21 16.74 -6.78 14.73
CA ASP A 21 17.97 -6.27 14.12
C ASP A 21 17.85 -6.23 12.59
N LEU A 22 17.34 -7.30 11.96
CA LEU A 22 17.08 -7.31 10.52
C LEU A 22 16.06 -6.24 10.13
N LEU A 23 14.98 -6.12 10.91
CA LEU A 23 13.95 -5.12 10.64
C LEU A 23 14.51 -3.69 10.73
N ARG A 24 15.32 -3.40 11.74
CA ARG A 24 15.99 -2.10 11.90
C ARG A 24 16.99 -1.82 10.78
N GLU A 25 17.78 -2.82 10.38
CA GLU A 25 18.69 -2.70 9.24
C GLU A 25 17.95 -2.30 7.99
N LEU A 26 16.86 -3.03 7.63
CA LEU A 26 16.06 -2.75 6.44
C LEU A 26 15.43 -1.35 6.48
N LEU A 27 14.87 -0.96 7.61
CA LEU A 27 14.28 0.38 7.79
C LEU A 27 15.35 1.47 7.66
N SER A 28 16.54 1.28 8.23
CA SER A 28 17.63 2.25 8.16
C SER A 28 18.17 2.42 6.74
N VAL A 29 18.33 1.32 6.00
CA VAL A 29 18.76 1.42 4.59
C VAL A 29 17.70 2.11 3.75
N ALA A 30 16.40 1.82 4.00
CA ALA A 30 15.29 2.47 3.32
C ALA A 30 15.23 3.99 3.56
N GLU A 31 15.78 4.52 4.65
CA GLU A 31 15.87 5.97 4.90
C GLU A 31 16.64 6.76 3.82
N ARG A 32 17.39 6.07 2.95
CA ARG A 32 18.04 6.72 1.80
C ARG A 32 17.09 7.07 0.67
N THR A 33 15.82 6.71 0.78
CA THR A 33 14.77 7.12 -0.16
C THR A 33 14.67 8.64 -0.23
N PRO A 34 14.51 9.24 -1.43
CA PRO A 34 14.27 10.67 -1.56
C PRO A 34 13.04 11.14 -0.78
N THR A 35 13.13 12.31 -0.17
CA THR A 35 12.00 12.93 0.55
C THR A 35 11.87 14.41 0.24
N MET A 36 10.66 14.93 0.38
CA MET A 36 10.37 16.34 0.15
C MET A 36 11.16 17.22 1.12
N GLY A 37 12.01 18.09 0.56
CA GLY A 37 12.84 19.01 1.35
C GLY A 37 13.76 18.35 2.37
N ASN A 38 14.05 17.07 2.24
CA ASN A 38 14.79 16.26 3.21
C ASN A 38 14.17 16.28 4.63
N LEU A 39 12.83 16.38 4.71
CA LEU A 39 12.10 16.44 5.98
C LEU A 39 11.67 15.07 6.52
N GLN A 40 11.78 14.01 5.72
CA GLN A 40 11.36 12.65 6.05
C GLN A 40 9.94 12.64 6.66
N LEU A 41 8.94 13.05 5.84
CA LEU A 41 7.57 13.30 6.26
C LEU A 41 6.76 12.01 6.47
N TYR A 42 7.37 11.03 7.11
CA TYR A 42 6.75 9.72 7.37
C TYR A 42 7.09 9.19 8.75
N SER A 43 6.24 8.29 9.22
CA SER A 43 6.48 7.44 10.38
C SER A 43 6.03 6.01 10.08
N VAL A 44 6.57 5.04 10.81
CA VAL A 44 6.21 3.63 10.69
C VAL A 44 5.80 3.08 12.04
N VAL A 45 4.60 2.50 12.10
CA VAL A 45 4.16 1.76 13.29
C VAL A 45 4.37 0.27 13.04
N ILE A 46 5.20 -0.36 13.87
CA ILE A 46 5.50 -1.79 13.83
C ILE A 46 4.56 -2.52 14.79
N THR A 47 3.79 -3.46 14.26
CA THR A 47 2.84 -4.26 15.03
C THR A 47 3.25 -5.73 15.00
N ARG A 48 3.57 -6.30 16.17
CA ARG A 48 3.93 -7.71 16.37
C ARG A 48 2.96 -8.44 17.27
N SER A 49 2.43 -7.76 18.30
CA SER A 49 1.56 -8.39 19.30
C SER A 49 0.30 -8.97 18.66
N PRO A 50 -0.05 -10.23 18.98
CA PRO A 50 -1.27 -10.85 18.48
C PRO A 50 -2.54 -10.05 18.80
N GLU A 51 -2.59 -9.41 19.98
CA GLU A 51 -3.71 -8.60 20.42
C GLU A 51 -3.85 -7.34 19.53
N MET A 52 -2.74 -6.68 19.21
CA MET A 52 -2.77 -5.48 18.38
C MET A 52 -3.07 -5.84 16.92
N LYS A 53 -2.52 -6.95 16.40
CA LYS A 53 -2.87 -7.46 15.07
C LYS A 53 -4.36 -7.75 14.94
N LYS A 54 -4.97 -8.37 15.96
CA LYS A 54 -6.43 -8.58 16.00
C LYS A 54 -7.23 -7.27 16.02
N LYS A 55 -6.72 -6.23 16.67
CA LYS A 55 -7.40 -4.92 16.72
C LYS A 55 -7.35 -4.16 15.39
N ILE A 56 -6.25 -4.28 14.63
CA ILE A 56 -6.14 -3.64 13.33
C ILE A 56 -6.78 -4.47 12.19
N ALA A 57 -6.98 -5.77 12.37
CA ALA A 57 -7.51 -6.66 11.33
C ALA A 57 -8.85 -6.20 10.71
N PRO A 58 -9.84 -5.67 11.49
CA PRO A 58 -11.08 -5.16 10.90
C PRO A 58 -10.87 -4.03 9.89
N ALA A 59 -9.91 -3.15 10.09
CA ALA A 59 -9.55 -2.10 9.12
C ALA A 59 -9.03 -2.66 7.79
N HIS A 60 -8.59 -3.91 7.80
CA HIS A 60 -8.13 -4.66 6.65
C HIS A 60 -9.10 -5.78 6.25
N PHE A 61 -10.40 -5.64 6.56
CA PHE A 61 -11.47 -6.60 6.23
C PHE A 61 -11.19 -8.01 6.77
N ASN A 62 -10.51 -8.11 7.91
CA ASN A 62 -10.10 -9.36 8.55
C ASN A 62 -9.33 -10.31 7.62
N GLN A 63 -8.51 -9.76 6.73
CA GLN A 63 -7.65 -10.57 5.87
C GLN A 63 -6.67 -11.38 6.72
N PRO A 64 -6.58 -12.73 6.53
CA PRO A 64 -5.83 -13.62 7.43
C PRO A 64 -4.37 -13.22 7.62
N MET A 65 -3.69 -12.74 6.57
CA MET A 65 -2.29 -12.36 6.64
C MET A 65 -2.01 -11.24 7.66
N VAL A 66 -3.00 -10.44 8.05
CA VAL A 66 -2.83 -9.38 9.06
C VAL A 66 -2.56 -9.97 10.45
N THR A 67 -3.23 -11.07 10.78
CA THR A 67 -3.05 -11.74 12.07
C THR A 67 -1.96 -12.81 12.05
N GLU A 68 -1.71 -13.41 10.89
CA GLU A 68 -0.78 -14.52 10.71
C GLU A 68 0.67 -14.09 10.48
N ALA A 69 0.90 -12.94 9.83
CA ALA A 69 2.26 -12.45 9.58
C ALA A 69 3.04 -12.21 10.89
N PRO A 70 4.35 -12.52 10.91
CA PRO A 70 5.21 -12.18 12.05
C PRO A 70 5.19 -10.68 12.37
N VAL A 71 5.20 -9.85 11.33
CA VAL A 71 5.26 -8.38 11.46
C VAL A 71 4.23 -7.73 10.54
N VAL A 72 3.56 -6.71 11.04
CA VAL A 72 2.75 -5.77 10.24
C VAL A 72 3.34 -4.37 10.40
N LEU A 73 3.61 -3.68 9.30
CA LEU A 73 4.11 -2.31 9.30
C LEU A 73 3.07 -1.39 8.70
N THR A 74 2.68 -0.36 9.44
CA THR A 74 1.80 0.71 8.95
C THR A 74 2.63 1.96 8.70
N PHE A 75 2.74 2.35 7.44
CA PHE A 75 3.43 3.55 7.00
C PHE A 75 2.45 4.71 7.01
N CYS A 76 2.85 5.80 7.65
CA CYS A 76 2.01 6.97 7.85
C CYS A 76 2.66 8.20 7.20
N ALA A 77 1.84 9.00 6.51
CA ALA A 77 2.16 10.40 6.24
C ALA A 77 2.22 11.14 7.59
N ASP A 78 3.30 11.86 7.85
CA ASP A 78 3.55 12.47 9.18
C ASP A 78 4.11 13.88 9.07
N TYR A 79 3.24 14.86 9.24
CA TYR A 79 3.62 16.26 9.48
C TYR A 79 3.60 16.65 10.96
N HIS A 80 3.18 15.77 11.86
CA HIS A 80 3.13 16.05 13.29
C HIS A 80 4.52 16.35 13.86
N ARG A 81 5.50 15.51 13.53
CA ARG A 81 6.89 15.68 13.98
C ARG A 81 7.50 16.98 13.46
N THR A 82 7.34 17.28 12.17
CA THR A 82 7.87 18.50 11.55
C THR A 82 7.17 19.76 12.08
N THR A 83 5.86 19.70 12.31
CA THR A 83 5.09 20.78 12.93
C THR A 83 5.57 21.05 14.36
N SER A 84 5.77 19.99 15.15
CA SER A 84 6.27 20.09 16.52
C SER A 84 7.68 20.70 16.56
N TRP A 85 8.57 20.25 15.68
CA TRP A 85 9.91 20.83 15.55
C TRP A 85 9.89 22.30 15.16
N ALA A 86 9.10 22.68 14.16
CA ALA A 86 8.98 24.07 13.71
C ALA A 86 8.47 24.97 14.83
N THR A 87 7.43 24.56 15.53
CA THR A 87 6.84 25.30 16.66
C THR A 87 7.87 25.51 17.79
N GLN A 88 8.62 24.46 18.17
CA GLN A 88 9.69 24.57 19.18
C GLN A 88 10.81 25.54 18.75
N ARG A 89 10.97 25.75 17.48
CA ARG A 89 11.98 26.67 16.91
C ARG A 89 11.38 28.03 16.52
N LYS A 90 10.18 28.34 17.02
CA LYS A 90 9.45 29.61 16.78
C LYS A 90 9.05 29.81 15.32
N GLY A 91 8.96 28.74 14.55
CA GLY A 91 8.40 28.74 13.20
C GLY A 91 6.87 28.79 13.23
N THR A 92 6.26 29.16 12.13
CA THR A 92 4.80 29.17 11.97
C THR A 92 4.41 28.10 10.95
N PRO A 93 4.20 26.83 11.37
CA PRO A 93 3.87 25.74 10.45
C PRO A 93 2.47 25.93 9.84
N GLY A 94 2.33 25.66 8.54
CA GLY A 94 1.07 25.72 7.80
C GLY A 94 0.78 24.41 7.06
N TYR A 95 0.97 23.26 7.72
CA TYR A 95 0.96 21.93 7.09
C TYR A 95 -0.38 21.19 7.20
N ASP A 96 -1.42 21.82 7.71
CA ASP A 96 -2.76 21.26 7.84
C ASP A 96 -3.59 21.53 6.57
N ASN A 97 -3.21 20.89 5.48
CA ASN A 97 -3.85 21.04 4.18
C ASN A 97 -3.55 19.84 3.27
N PHE A 98 -4.32 19.72 2.19
CA PHE A 98 -4.22 18.59 1.25
C PHE A 98 -2.84 18.50 0.57
N LEU A 99 -2.22 19.61 0.20
CA LEU A 99 -0.90 19.59 -0.43
C LEU A 99 0.16 18.97 0.50
N SER A 100 0.13 19.36 1.77
CA SER A 100 1.03 18.80 2.79
C SER A 100 0.78 17.31 2.97
N PHE A 101 -0.49 16.89 3.07
CA PHE A 101 -0.83 15.48 3.12
C PHE A 101 -0.27 14.71 1.92
N LEU A 102 -0.46 15.22 0.70
CA LEU A 102 0.04 14.57 -0.52
C LEU A 102 1.56 14.44 -0.53
N ASN A 103 2.29 15.49 -0.10
CA ASN A 103 3.74 15.44 0.03
C ASN A 103 4.19 14.35 1.01
N ALA A 104 3.58 14.31 2.19
CA ALA A 104 3.93 13.32 3.20
C ALA A 104 3.51 11.89 2.79
N ALA A 105 2.37 11.74 2.12
CA ALA A 105 1.94 10.45 1.58
C ALA A 105 2.92 9.95 0.51
N THR A 106 3.41 10.84 -0.36
CA THR A 106 4.44 10.50 -1.36
C THR A 106 5.71 10.00 -0.70
N ASP A 107 6.24 10.72 0.30
CA ASP A 107 7.43 10.31 1.05
C ASP A 107 7.22 8.92 1.69
N ALA A 108 6.08 8.71 2.36
CA ALA A 108 5.75 7.45 3.03
C ALA A 108 5.64 6.27 2.05
N LEU A 109 5.04 6.48 0.88
CA LEU A 109 4.86 5.43 -0.14
C LEU A 109 6.18 5.07 -0.82
N LEU A 110 7.03 6.06 -1.13
CA LEU A 110 8.37 5.82 -1.66
C LEU A 110 9.23 5.04 -0.66
N TYR A 111 9.19 5.43 0.61
CA TYR A 111 9.89 4.73 1.70
C TYR A 111 9.37 3.29 1.86
N CYS A 112 8.05 3.10 1.87
CA CYS A 112 7.42 1.78 1.94
C CYS A 112 7.87 0.87 0.78
N GLN A 113 7.87 1.37 -0.45
CA GLN A 113 8.28 0.58 -1.60
C GLN A 113 9.77 0.23 -1.56
N THR A 114 10.63 1.17 -1.16
CA THR A 114 12.06 0.89 -0.97
C THR A 114 12.27 -0.19 0.08
N PHE A 115 11.58 -0.09 1.22
CA PHE A 115 11.61 -1.11 2.26
C PHE A 115 11.17 -2.49 1.73
N CYS A 116 10.07 -2.57 0.98
CA CYS A 116 9.62 -3.82 0.37
C CYS A 116 10.69 -4.45 -0.53
N ASN A 117 11.33 -3.65 -1.37
CA ASN A 117 12.38 -4.14 -2.26
C ASN A 117 13.57 -4.72 -1.48
N LEU A 118 14.00 -4.05 -0.43
CA LEU A 118 15.09 -4.49 0.45
C LEU A 118 14.71 -5.77 1.22
N ALA A 119 13.48 -5.85 1.72
CA ALA A 119 12.98 -7.03 2.41
C ALA A 119 12.94 -8.26 1.49
N GLU A 120 12.44 -8.08 0.27
CA GLU A 120 12.40 -9.15 -0.74
C GLU A 120 13.81 -9.56 -1.20
N GLU A 121 14.77 -8.64 -1.27
CA GLU A 121 16.18 -8.93 -1.55
C GLU A 121 16.83 -9.81 -0.47
N ARG A 122 16.35 -9.68 0.78
CA ARG A 122 16.77 -10.54 1.91
C ARG A 122 15.97 -11.85 2.00
N GLY A 123 15.09 -12.15 1.03
CA GLY A 123 14.29 -13.38 0.98
C GLY A 123 12.99 -13.32 1.81
N LEU A 124 12.64 -12.16 2.36
CA LEU A 124 11.37 -11.97 3.02
C LEU A 124 10.24 -11.82 2.00
N GLY A 125 9.04 -12.25 2.37
CA GLY A 125 7.83 -12.02 1.62
C GLY A 125 7.07 -10.80 2.13
N THR A 126 6.47 -10.05 1.21
CA THR A 126 5.65 -8.89 1.53
C THR A 126 4.27 -8.96 0.90
N CYS A 127 3.25 -8.41 1.59
CA CYS A 127 1.94 -8.14 1.02
C CYS A 127 1.52 -6.70 1.33
N PHE A 128 1.36 -5.89 0.30
CA PHE A 128 0.83 -4.53 0.42
C PHE A 128 -0.70 -4.58 0.56
N LEU A 129 -1.24 -3.93 1.58
CA LEU A 129 -2.66 -3.88 1.90
C LEU A 129 -3.25 -2.53 1.46
N GLY A 130 -3.88 -2.49 0.30
CA GLY A 130 -4.56 -1.30 -0.21
C GLY A 130 -5.75 -0.84 0.65
N THR A 131 -6.22 -1.70 1.53
CA THR A 131 -7.32 -1.43 2.47
C THR A 131 -7.01 -0.38 3.53
N THR A 132 -5.74 -0.02 3.71
CA THR A 132 -5.30 1.01 4.68
C THR A 132 -6.06 2.32 4.53
N ILE A 133 -6.22 2.78 3.28
CA ILE A 133 -6.91 4.04 2.98
C ILE A 133 -8.44 3.91 2.91
N TYR A 134 -8.98 2.70 3.04
CA TYR A 134 -10.44 2.48 3.06
C TYR A 134 -11.06 2.62 4.46
N SER A 135 -10.24 2.42 5.50
CA SER A 135 -10.66 2.53 6.89
C SER A 135 -9.61 3.26 7.75
N PRO A 136 -9.13 4.45 7.33
CA PRO A 136 -8.03 5.13 7.99
C PRO A 136 -8.35 5.50 9.43
N LYS A 137 -9.59 5.94 9.72
CA LYS A 137 -10.04 6.29 11.06
C LYS A 137 -9.89 5.13 12.05
N ALA A 138 -10.23 3.91 11.64
CA ALA A 138 -10.08 2.73 12.50
C ALA A 138 -8.62 2.46 12.87
N LEU A 139 -7.69 2.70 11.94
CA LEU A 139 -6.25 2.59 12.20
C LEU A 139 -5.74 3.75 13.08
N ILE A 140 -6.18 4.99 12.81
CA ILE A 140 -5.83 6.16 13.62
C ILE A 140 -6.21 5.92 15.08
N ASP A 141 -7.46 5.52 15.32
CA ASP A 141 -7.98 5.29 16.68
C ASP A 141 -7.24 4.12 17.38
N THR A 142 -7.03 3.01 16.64
CA THR A 142 -6.39 1.80 17.19
C THR A 142 -4.91 1.99 17.47
N LEU A 143 -4.19 2.64 16.55
CA LEU A 143 -2.75 2.90 16.67
C LEU A 143 -2.45 4.20 17.43
N LYS A 144 -3.48 4.95 17.86
CA LYS A 144 -3.38 6.22 18.58
C LYS A 144 -2.54 7.25 17.83
N LEU A 145 -2.77 7.34 16.52
CA LEU A 145 -2.06 8.32 15.71
C LEU A 145 -2.51 9.74 16.05
N PRO A 146 -1.58 10.67 16.28
CA PRO A 146 -1.95 12.05 16.58
C PRO A 146 -2.42 12.79 15.33
N ARG A 147 -2.98 13.98 15.51
CA ARG A 147 -3.31 14.88 14.40
C ARG A 147 -2.10 15.08 13.48
N LEU A 148 -2.32 15.19 12.18
CA LEU A 148 -1.32 15.29 11.10
C LEU A 148 -0.49 14.02 10.91
N VAL A 149 -0.94 12.87 11.43
CA VAL A 149 -0.39 11.55 11.12
C VAL A 149 -1.49 10.68 10.56
N MET A 150 -1.35 10.26 9.29
CA MET A 150 -2.37 9.50 8.58
C MET A 150 -1.79 8.23 7.97
N PRO A 151 -2.38 7.04 8.22
CA PRO A 151 -1.89 5.79 7.63
C PRO A 151 -2.19 5.78 6.11
N VAL A 152 -1.18 5.52 5.29
CA VAL A 152 -1.29 5.50 3.83
C VAL A 152 -0.98 4.16 3.21
N ALA A 153 -0.20 3.32 3.87
CA ALA A 153 0.11 1.97 3.45
C ALA A 153 0.29 1.04 4.64
N THR A 154 -0.14 -0.20 4.52
CA THR A 154 0.21 -1.26 5.46
C THR A 154 0.78 -2.43 4.67
N ILE A 155 1.85 -3.02 5.19
CA ILE A 155 2.40 -4.26 4.65
C ILE A 155 2.43 -5.33 5.74
N THR A 156 2.22 -6.58 5.35
CA THR A 156 2.56 -7.74 6.16
C THR A 156 3.90 -8.29 5.70
N LEU A 157 4.73 -8.75 6.63
CA LEU A 157 6.12 -9.14 6.42
C LEU A 157 6.43 -10.43 7.17
N GLY A 158 7.17 -11.33 6.53
CA GLY A 158 7.66 -12.57 7.12
C GLY A 158 8.40 -13.43 6.10
N TRP A 159 8.95 -14.55 6.51
CA TRP A 159 9.55 -15.53 5.61
C TRP A 159 8.45 -16.25 4.83
N ALA A 160 8.59 -16.31 3.49
CA ALA A 160 7.56 -16.85 2.62
C ALA A 160 7.35 -18.35 2.86
N ALA A 161 6.08 -18.78 3.04
CA ALA A 161 5.67 -20.17 3.07
C ALA A 161 4.93 -20.62 1.79
N GLU A 162 4.96 -19.80 0.77
CA GLU A 162 4.31 -20.05 -0.52
C GLU A 162 5.11 -19.42 -1.67
N THR A 163 4.87 -19.93 -2.88
CA THR A 163 5.38 -19.33 -4.11
C THR A 163 4.20 -19.19 -5.08
N PRO A 164 3.37 -18.17 -4.92
CA PRO A 164 2.22 -17.96 -5.79
C PRO A 164 2.66 -17.60 -7.20
N GLU A 165 1.76 -17.76 -8.18
CA GLU A 165 1.97 -17.24 -9.53
C GLU A 165 2.14 -15.72 -9.53
N GLN A 166 2.92 -15.22 -10.48
CA GLN A 166 3.02 -13.78 -10.68
C GLN A 166 1.74 -13.24 -11.30
N THR A 167 1.27 -12.12 -10.78
CA THR A 167 0.15 -11.40 -11.39
C THR A 167 0.57 -10.77 -12.71
N ASP A 168 -0.34 -10.76 -13.68
CA ASP A 168 -0.16 -10.11 -14.96
C ASP A 168 0.11 -8.60 -14.85
N ARG A 169 0.59 -8.03 -15.92
CA ARG A 169 0.72 -6.58 -16.11
C ARG A 169 0.19 -6.20 -17.48
N LEU A 170 -0.36 -5.00 -17.58
CA LEU A 170 -0.66 -4.42 -18.89
C LEU A 170 0.63 -4.21 -19.69
N PRO A 171 0.58 -4.21 -21.02
CA PRO A 171 1.74 -3.93 -21.87
C PRO A 171 2.35 -2.57 -21.53
N LEU A 172 3.68 -2.46 -21.54
CA LEU A 172 4.37 -1.22 -21.18
C LEU A 172 3.89 -0.01 -22.01
N LYS A 173 3.55 -0.22 -23.28
CA LYS A 173 2.98 0.81 -24.17
C LYS A 173 1.63 1.37 -23.73
N SER A 174 0.94 0.74 -22.76
CA SER A 174 -0.31 1.24 -22.19
C SER A 174 -0.12 2.34 -21.13
N ILE A 175 1.11 2.53 -20.64
CA ILE A 175 1.42 3.47 -19.55
C ILE A 175 2.50 4.49 -19.90
N ILE A 176 3.13 4.36 -21.06
CA ILE A 176 4.18 5.29 -21.51
C ILE A 176 3.63 6.23 -22.57
N HIS A 177 3.83 7.52 -22.35
CA HIS A 177 3.55 8.58 -23.31
C HIS A 177 4.82 9.38 -23.53
N TYR A 178 5.10 9.76 -24.77
CA TYR A 178 6.27 10.57 -25.13
C TYR A 178 5.84 12.01 -25.31
N GLU A 179 6.55 12.93 -24.66
CA GLU A 179 6.36 14.38 -24.67
C GLU A 179 5.01 14.85 -24.11
N THR A 180 3.91 14.27 -24.57
CA THR A 180 2.55 14.63 -24.16
C THR A 180 1.71 13.36 -23.90
N TYR A 181 0.69 13.51 -23.07
CA TYR A 181 -0.29 12.44 -22.86
C TYR A 181 -1.09 12.20 -24.14
N ASN A 182 -1.13 10.95 -24.62
CA ASN A 182 -1.93 10.54 -25.75
C ASN A 182 -3.12 9.73 -25.25
N ASP A 183 -4.32 10.19 -25.55
CA ASP A 183 -5.55 9.53 -25.14
C ASP A 183 -5.73 8.17 -25.81
N TYR A 184 -6.61 7.37 -25.26
CA TYR A 184 -6.85 5.99 -25.70
C TYR A 184 -8.04 5.93 -26.66
N THR A 185 -7.81 5.33 -27.85
CA THR A 185 -8.93 4.94 -28.72
C THR A 185 -9.51 3.59 -28.24
N PRO A 186 -10.76 3.26 -28.62
CA PRO A 186 -11.35 1.96 -28.30
C PRO A 186 -10.46 0.79 -28.71
N GLU A 187 -9.86 0.84 -29.91
CA GLU A 187 -9.00 -0.22 -30.45
C GLU A 187 -7.73 -0.40 -29.60
N ARG A 188 -7.16 0.70 -29.08
CA ARG A 188 -5.99 0.63 -28.17
C ARG A 188 -6.37 0.05 -26.82
N ILE A 189 -7.54 0.37 -26.31
CA ILE A 189 -8.05 -0.22 -25.06
C ILE A 189 -8.22 -1.73 -25.24
N ASP A 190 -8.87 -2.16 -26.31
CA ASP A 190 -9.04 -3.58 -26.62
C ASP A 190 -7.70 -4.31 -26.70
N GLU A 191 -6.72 -3.73 -27.39
CA GLU A 191 -5.38 -4.28 -27.50
C GLU A 191 -4.70 -4.43 -26.12
N PHE A 192 -4.78 -3.41 -25.25
CA PHE A 192 -4.08 -3.39 -23.98
C PHE A 192 -4.67 -4.37 -22.96
N TYR A 193 -5.98 -4.57 -22.99
CA TYR A 193 -6.66 -5.44 -22.03
C TYR A 193 -6.89 -6.86 -22.53
N MET A 194 -6.73 -7.13 -23.84
CA MET A 194 -6.97 -8.43 -24.46
C MET A 194 -6.30 -9.60 -23.71
N GLN A 195 -5.01 -9.47 -23.37
CA GLN A 195 -4.31 -10.53 -22.65
C GLN A 195 -4.91 -10.75 -21.27
N LYS A 196 -5.16 -9.67 -20.52
CA LYS A 196 -5.72 -9.71 -19.16
C LYS A 196 -7.12 -10.36 -19.16
N GLU A 197 -7.99 -9.97 -20.06
CA GLU A 197 -9.36 -10.50 -20.16
C GLU A 197 -9.38 -11.97 -20.58
N ASN A 198 -8.37 -12.42 -21.33
CA ASN A 198 -8.26 -13.80 -21.79
C ASN A 198 -7.60 -14.74 -20.78
N LEU A 199 -7.05 -14.26 -19.66
CA LEU A 199 -6.57 -15.14 -18.60
C LEU A 199 -7.72 -16.00 -18.07
N LYS A 200 -7.44 -17.30 -17.86
CA LYS A 200 -8.44 -18.26 -17.39
C LYS A 200 -9.08 -17.80 -16.08
N GLU A 201 -8.26 -17.38 -15.13
CA GLU A 201 -8.71 -16.88 -13.83
C GLU A 201 -9.67 -15.68 -13.95
N ASN A 202 -9.46 -14.77 -14.92
CA ASN A 202 -10.32 -13.63 -15.13
C ASN A 202 -11.64 -14.02 -15.82
N LYS A 203 -11.61 -15.00 -16.73
CA LYS A 203 -12.83 -15.57 -17.31
C LYS A 203 -13.67 -16.30 -16.26
N ASP A 204 -13.04 -17.14 -15.45
CA ASP A 204 -13.69 -17.82 -14.33
C ASP A 204 -14.30 -16.80 -13.35
N PHE A 205 -13.62 -15.67 -13.13
CA PHE A 205 -14.08 -14.60 -12.26
C PHE A 205 -15.30 -13.84 -12.84
N VAL A 206 -15.35 -13.61 -14.15
CA VAL A 206 -16.51 -13.05 -14.85
C VAL A 206 -17.73 -13.99 -14.71
N GLU A 207 -17.54 -15.27 -14.96
CA GLU A 207 -18.60 -16.29 -14.85
C GLU A 207 -19.14 -16.40 -13.41
N LEU A 208 -18.24 -16.49 -12.42
CA LEU A 208 -18.60 -16.57 -11.00
C LEU A 208 -19.46 -15.37 -10.55
N ASN A 209 -19.20 -14.18 -11.08
CA ASN A 209 -19.93 -12.96 -10.73
C ASN A 209 -21.14 -12.72 -11.65
N LYS A 210 -21.42 -13.61 -12.62
CA LYS A 210 -22.54 -13.50 -13.57
C LYS A 210 -22.55 -12.17 -14.32
N LYS A 211 -21.36 -11.75 -14.78
CA LYS A 211 -21.17 -10.55 -15.58
C LYS A 211 -20.79 -10.90 -17.02
N GLU A 212 -20.86 -9.93 -17.91
CA GLU A 212 -20.49 -10.11 -19.32
C GLU A 212 -19.00 -9.85 -19.54
N THR A 213 -18.43 -8.93 -18.76
CA THR A 213 -17.03 -8.50 -18.92
C THR A 213 -16.31 -8.41 -17.59
N LEU A 214 -14.98 -8.48 -17.64
CA LEU A 214 -14.11 -8.27 -16.46
C LEU A 214 -14.26 -6.85 -15.91
N ALA A 215 -14.41 -5.85 -16.77
CA ALA A 215 -14.63 -4.47 -16.36
C ALA A 215 -15.88 -4.33 -15.47
N GLN A 216 -17.00 -4.97 -15.86
CA GLN A 216 -18.22 -4.97 -15.01
C GLN A 216 -17.99 -5.63 -13.65
N VAL A 217 -17.16 -6.66 -13.56
CA VAL A 217 -16.82 -7.26 -12.25
C VAL A 217 -16.10 -6.24 -11.36
N TYR A 218 -15.17 -5.46 -11.93
CA TYR A 218 -14.48 -4.42 -11.18
C TYR A 218 -15.39 -3.27 -10.77
N THR A 219 -16.23 -2.76 -11.70
CA THR A 219 -17.03 -1.54 -11.46
C THR A 219 -18.32 -1.79 -10.68
N ASP A 220 -18.92 -2.97 -10.83
CA ASP A 220 -20.25 -3.23 -10.26
C ASP A 220 -20.20 -4.10 -9.01
N ILE A 221 -19.07 -4.81 -8.76
CA ILE A 221 -18.94 -5.75 -7.65
C ILE A 221 -17.80 -5.39 -6.71
N ARG A 222 -16.59 -5.13 -7.25
CA ARG A 222 -15.37 -4.94 -6.44
C ARG A 222 -15.15 -3.52 -5.97
N TYR A 223 -15.30 -2.56 -6.87
CA TYR A 223 -15.00 -1.14 -6.66
C TYR A 223 -16.18 -0.32 -7.13
N THR A 224 -17.36 -0.55 -6.53
CA THR A 224 -18.57 0.15 -6.95
C THR A 224 -18.44 1.65 -6.75
N LYS A 225 -19.10 2.44 -7.59
CA LYS A 225 -19.12 3.89 -7.44
C LYS A 225 -19.54 4.30 -6.03
N LYS A 226 -20.59 3.65 -5.48
CA LYS A 226 -21.10 3.91 -4.13
C LYS A 226 -20.04 3.67 -3.06
N ASP A 227 -19.33 2.53 -3.12
CA ASP A 227 -18.33 2.18 -2.12
C ASP A 227 -17.11 3.10 -2.22
N ASN A 228 -16.65 3.39 -3.45
CA ASN A 228 -15.54 4.32 -3.67
C ASN A 228 -15.86 5.74 -3.15
N GLU A 229 -17.08 6.23 -3.39
CA GLU A 229 -17.50 7.54 -2.85
C GLU A 229 -17.56 7.53 -1.33
N ALA A 230 -18.11 6.49 -0.71
CA ALA A 230 -18.17 6.37 0.75
C ALA A 230 -16.77 6.29 1.38
N MET A 231 -15.85 5.52 0.79
CA MET A 231 -14.46 5.41 1.24
C MET A 231 -13.71 6.74 1.08
N SER A 232 -13.98 7.47 -0.02
CA SER A 232 -13.39 8.80 -0.25
C SER A 232 -13.81 9.81 0.81
N VAL A 233 -15.09 9.82 1.19
CA VAL A 233 -15.57 10.66 2.30
C VAL A 233 -14.88 10.28 3.60
N GLY A 234 -14.86 8.99 3.94
CA GLY A 234 -14.17 8.50 5.14
C GLY A 234 -12.68 8.82 5.21
N LEU A 235 -12.02 8.90 4.03
CA LEU A 235 -10.62 9.31 3.91
C LEU A 235 -10.44 10.81 4.19
N LEU A 236 -11.37 11.64 3.72
CA LEU A 236 -11.33 13.10 3.91
C LEU A 236 -11.70 13.54 5.34
N GLU A 237 -12.50 12.74 6.04
CA GLU A 237 -12.91 13.00 7.41
C GLU A 237 -11.92 12.48 8.46
N ALA A 238 -10.96 11.65 8.06
CA ALA A 238 -9.96 11.06 8.94
C ALA A 238 -8.78 12.00 9.20
#